data_d2c1a2c103042984247a7950233da8fd
#
_entry.id   d2c1a2c103042984247a7950233da8fd
#
_cell.length_a   1.000
_cell.length_b   1.000
_cell.length_c   1.000
_cell.angle_alpha   90.00
_cell.angle_beta   90.00
_cell.angle_gamma   90.00
#
_symmetry.space_group_name_H-M   'P 1'
#
loop_
_entity.id
_entity.type
_entity.pdbx_description
1 polymer ?
#
loop_
_entity_poly.entity_id
_entity_poly.type
_entity_poly.pdbx_seq_one_letter_code
_entity_poly.pdbx_strand_id
1 'polypeptide(L)'
;QKFNFDIVILDDSFQHRKIFKDLNLVMINYQEKDKNYSLLPVGRLRETYSSLKRADLIMWSKYKKDYETSNFNKRIIKSSREQLFTTIGLKNSFDKKCNILVFCAIGDPQSFINLLHSKKLNIVHKIIFKDHEKLSMKKLYELIELKNKYKADYIVTTEKDWVKLPEIFQKNKVFKFLELEIKFKNNDKDLLI
;
A
#
# COMPACT_ATOMS: atom_id res chain seq x y z
N GLN A 1 -26.72 4.56 20.28
CA GLN A 1 -26.65 5.86 19.59
C GLN A 1 -26.84 5.60 18.11
N LYS A 2 -27.87 6.23 17.51
CA LYS A 2 -28.02 6.24 16.05
C LYS A 2 -27.08 7.31 15.53
N PHE A 3 -26.03 6.87 14.83
CA PHE A 3 -25.16 7.76 14.08
C PHE A 3 -25.78 7.98 12.70
N ASN A 4 -25.88 9.22 12.26
CA ASN A 4 -26.21 9.54 10.86
C ASN A 4 -24.91 9.51 10.08
N PHE A 5 -24.77 8.56 9.17
CA PHE A 5 -23.66 8.46 8.24
C PHE A 5 -24.17 8.71 6.83
N ASP A 6 -23.47 9.50 6.05
CA ASP A 6 -23.77 9.69 4.63
C ASP A 6 -23.26 8.50 3.81
N ILE A 7 -22.10 7.93 4.20
CA ILE A 7 -21.45 6.82 3.51
C ILE A 7 -20.91 5.83 4.54
N VAL A 8 -21.08 4.54 4.28
CA VAL A 8 -20.48 3.44 5.05
C VAL A 8 -19.56 2.64 4.12
N ILE A 9 -18.28 2.57 4.46
CA ILE A 9 -17.29 1.80 3.73
C ILE A 9 -17.08 0.46 4.44
N LEU A 10 -17.25 -0.64 3.69
CA LEU A 10 -17.02 -2.00 4.18
C LEU A 10 -15.69 -2.50 3.61
N ASP A 11 -14.67 -2.63 4.46
CA ASP A 11 -13.37 -3.16 4.06
C ASP A 11 -13.40 -4.68 3.92
N ASP A 12 -12.70 -5.21 2.88
CA ASP A 12 -12.58 -6.64 2.54
C ASP A 12 -13.94 -7.39 2.48
N SER A 13 -14.99 -6.73 2.01
CA SER A 13 -16.37 -7.23 2.12
C SER A 13 -16.95 -7.81 0.83
N PHE A 14 -16.20 -7.90 -0.26
CA PHE A 14 -16.71 -8.35 -1.56
C PHE A 14 -17.33 -9.75 -1.51
N GLN A 15 -16.77 -10.67 -0.69
CA GLN A 15 -17.27 -12.01 -0.48
C GLN A 15 -18.51 -12.08 0.43
N HIS A 16 -18.80 -11.03 1.21
CA HIS A 16 -19.96 -10.97 2.10
C HIS A 16 -21.26 -10.67 1.32
N ARG A 17 -21.80 -11.70 0.68
CA ARG A 17 -22.97 -11.61 -0.22
C ARG A 17 -24.30 -11.36 0.48
N LYS A 18 -24.38 -11.55 1.80
CA LYS A 18 -25.59 -11.31 2.60
C LYS A 18 -25.82 -9.83 2.90
N ILE A 19 -24.81 -8.99 2.75
CA ILE A 19 -24.90 -7.55 2.98
C ILE A 19 -25.15 -6.90 1.63
N PHE A 20 -26.25 -6.15 1.54
CA PHE A 20 -26.52 -5.29 0.40
C PHE A 20 -25.46 -4.17 0.34
N LYS A 21 -25.01 -3.87 -0.83
CA LYS A 21 -24.01 -2.81 -1.11
C LYS A 21 -24.44 -2.06 -2.35
N ASP A 22 -24.53 -0.74 -2.25
CA ASP A 22 -24.88 0.13 -3.38
C ASP A 22 -23.77 0.13 -4.44
N LEU A 23 -22.51 0.02 -4.01
CA LEU A 23 -21.34 -0.04 -4.88
C LEU A 23 -20.36 -1.13 -4.43
N ASN A 24 -20.00 -2.03 -5.33
CA ASN A 24 -18.95 -3.02 -5.16
C ASN A 24 -17.69 -2.61 -5.93
N LEU A 25 -16.73 -2.03 -5.22
CA LEU A 25 -15.44 -1.66 -5.78
C LEU A 25 -14.43 -2.78 -5.51
N VAL A 26 -13.81 -3.31 -6.57
CA VAL A 26 -12.77 -4.35 -6.46
C VAL A 26 -11.41 -3.78 -6.82
N MET A 27 -10.48 -3.84 -5.86
CA MET A 27 -9.10 -3.42 -6.09
C MET A 27 -8.26 -4.57 -6.64
N ILE A 28 -7.53 -4.32 -7.73
CA ILE A 28 -6.64 -5.29 -8.35
C ILE A 28 -5.24 -4.67 -8.50
N ASN A 29 -4.21 -5.42 -8.12
CA ASN A 29 -2.84 -4.99 -8.30
C ASN A 29 -2.45 -5.11 -9.79
N TYR A 30 -2.17 -3.98 -10.44
CA TYR A 30 -1.78 -3.94 -11.85
C TYR A 30 -0.48 -4.71 -12.13
N GLN A 31 0.41 -4.80 -11.15
CA GLN A 31 1.71 -5.48 -11.26
C GLN A 31 1.70 -6.93 -10.73
N GLU A 32 0.52 -7.50 -10.45
CA GLU A 32 0.41 -8.87 -9.97
C GLU A 32 0.74 -9.88 -11.09
N LYS A 33 1.40 -10.97 -10.71
CA LYS A 33 1.85 -12.01 -11.64
C LYS A 33 0.78 -13.08 -11.86
N ASP A 34 0.70 -13.63 -13.05
CA ASP A 34 -0.27 -14.66 -13.42
C ASP A 34 -0.30 -15.85 -12.43
N LYS A 35 0.86 -16.29 -11.93
CA LYS A 35 0.95 -17.39 -10.96
C LYS A 35 0.16 -17.19 -9.66
N ASN A 36 -0.13 -15.94 -9.30
CA ASN A 36 -0.87 -15.62 -8.08
C ASN A 36 -2.39 -15.61 -8.31
N TYR A 37 -2.85 -15.70 -9.57
CA TYR A 37 -4.27 -15.68 -9.92
C TYR A 37 -4.92 -17.08 -9.99
N SER A 38 -4.40 -18.03 -9.22
CA SER A 38 -5.08 -19.28 -8.90
C SER A 38 -5.85 -19.16 -7.59
N LEU A 39 -6.85 -20.00 -7.39
CA LEU A 39 -7.58 -20.09 -6.12
C LEU A 39 -6.68 -20.57 -5.00
N LEU A 40 -6.99 -20.17 -3.77
CA LEU A 40 -6.37 -20.71 -2.57
C LEU A 40 -6.51 -22.25 -2.55
N PRO A 41 -5.49 -22.98 -2.07
CA PRO A 41 -4.21 -22.52 -1.51
C PRO A 41 -3.10 -22.29 -2.55
N VAL A 42 -3.31 -22.61 -3.83
CA VAL A 42 -2.28 -22.54 -4.88
C VAL A 42 -1.91 -21.10 -5.25
N GLY A 43 -2.89 -20.22 -5.27
CA GLY A 43 -2.70 -18.79 -5.53
C GLY A 43 -3.34 -17.93 -4.43
N ARG A 44 -3.72 -16.71 -4.79
CA ARG A 44 -4.25 -15.70 -3.84
C ARG A 44 -5.74 -15.43 -4.01
N LEU A 45 -6.38 -15.98 -5.03
CA LEU A 45 -7.79 -15.73 -5.26
C LEU A 45 -8.66 -16.46 -4.24
N ARG A 46 -9.59 -15.76 -3.64
CA ARG A 46 -10.64 -16.32 -2.78
C ARG A 46 -11.84 -16.81 -3.59
N GLU A 47 -12.05 -16.22 -4.77
CA GLU A 47 -13.14 -16.56 -5.69
C GLU A 47 -12.63 -16.61 -7.14
N THR A 48 -13.37 -17.24 -8.01
CA THR A 48 -13.03 -17.33 -9.43
C THR A 48 -13.18 -16.00 -10.16
N TYR A 49 -12.61 -15.88 -11.36
CA TYR A 49 -12.75 -14.71 -12.21
C TYR A 49 -14.21 -14.30 -12.45
N SER A 50 -15.12 -15.28 -12.53
CA SER A 50 -16.55 -15.01 -12.76
C SER A 50 -17.20 -14.18 -11.64
N SER A 51 -16.63 -14.18 -10.45
CA SER A 51 -17.14 -13.34 -9.32
C SER A 51 -17.04 -11.85 -9.61
N LEU A 52 -16.12 -11.43 -10.47
CA LEU A 52 -16.01 -10.04 -10.92
C LEU A 52 -17.27 -9.51 -11.61
N LYS A 53 -18.18 -10.41 -12.04
CA LYS A 53 -19.51 -9.99 -12.55
C LYS A 53 -20.32 -9.17 -11.54
N ARG A 54 -20.01 -9.29 -10.25
CA ARG A 54 -20.66 -8.52 -9.17
C ARG A 54 -19.98 -7.18 -8.89
N ALA A 55 -18.80 -6.95 -9.47
CA ALA A 55 -18.11 -5.68 -9.31
C ALA A 55 -18.75 -4.62 -10.19
N ASP A 56 -19.09 -3.49 -9.62
CA ASP A 56 -19.56 -2.31 -10.35
C ASP A 56 -18.37 -1.54 -10.92
N LEU A 57 -17.29 -1.46 -10.14
CA LEU A 57 -16.10 -0.70 -10.48
C LEU A 57 -14.83 -1.51 -10.16
N ILE A 58 -13.85 -1.48 -11.06
CA ILE A 58 -12.53 -2.07 -10.86
C ILE A 58 -11.49 -0.97 -10.69
N MET A 59 -10.79 -0.98 -9.57
CA MET A 59 -9.70 -0.05 -9.31
C MET A 59 -8.35 -0.76 -9.42
N TRP A 60 -7.56 -0.35 -10.38
CA TRP A 60 -6.20 -0.84 -10.59
C TRP A 60 -5.23 -0.08 -9.69
N SER A 61 -4.66 -0.76 -8.70
CA SER A 61 -3.60 -0.21 -7.85
C SER A 61 -2.23 -0.44 -8.49
N LYS A 62 -1.26 0.41 -8.14
CA LYS A 62 0.14 0.33 -8.63
C LYS A 62 0.24 0.37 -10.16
N TYR A 63 -0.63 1.13 -10.83
CA TYR A 63 -0.53 1.31 -12.28
C TYR A 63 0.81 1.93 -12.69
N LYS A 64 1.39 1.40 -13.77
CA LYS A 64 2.61 1.92 -14.38
C LYS A 64 2.50 1.77 -15.91
N LYS A 65 2.61 2.89 -16.65
CA LYS A 65 2.36 2.95 -18.09
C LYS A 65 3.14 1.92 -18.89
N ASP A 66 4.45 1.78 -18.61
CA ASP A 66 5.37 0.93 -19.38
C ASP A 66 5.55 -0.47 -18.73
N TYR A 67 4.66 -0.86 -17.82
CA TYR A 67 4.71 -2.17 -17.19
C TYR A 67 3.81 -3.16 -17.94
N GLU A 68 4.39 -4.24 -18.39
CA GLU A 68 3.62 -5.33 -19.00
C GLU A 68 2.89 -6.12 -17.91
N THR A 69 1.59 -5.89 -17.81
CA THR A 69 0.75 -6.57 -16.82
C THR A 69 0.47 -8.02 -17.21
N SER A 70 0.02 -8.83 -16.25
CA SER A 70 -0.29 -10.26 -16.44
C SER A 70 -1.39 -10.50 -17.49
N ASN A 71 -1.44 -11.70 -18.04
CA ASN A 71 -2.50 -12.09 -18.96
C ASN A 71 -3.89 -12.05 -18.32
N PHE A 72 -3.97 -12.41 -17.05
CA PHE A 72 -5.19 -12.27 -16.25
C PHE A 72 -5.68 -10.82 -16.22
N ASN A 73 -4.79 -9.89 -15.90
CA ASN A 73 -5.12 -8.47 -15.88
C ASN A 73 -5.51 -7.95 -17.26
N LYS A 74 -4.80 -8.35 -18.32
CA LYS A 74 -5.14 -7.99 -19.72
C LYS A 74 -6.56 -8.40 -20.08
N ARG A 75 -7.03 -9.56 -19.61
CA ARG A 75 -8.43 -10.02 -19.82
C ARG A 75 -9.44 -9.12 -19.11
N ILE A 76 -9.15 -8.69 -17.88
CA ILE A 76 -10.04 -7.80 -17.14
C ILE A 76 -10.07 -6.42 -17.78
N ILE A 77 -8.91 -5.88 -18.19
CA ILE A 77 -8.81 -4.56 -18.84
C ILE A 77 -9.65 -4.50 -20.13
N LYS A 78 -9.73 -5.60 -20.85
CA LYS A 78 -10.57 -5.72 -22.06
C LYS A 78 -12.07 -5.89 -21.78
N SER A 79 -12.47 -6.03 -20.53
CA SER A 79 -13.89 -6.12 -20.18
C SER A 79 -14.56 -4.75 -20.29
N SER A 80 -15.90 -4.75 -20.48
CA SER A 80 -16.72 -3.55 -20.61
C SER A 80 -17.03 -2.85 -19.29
N ARG A 81 -16.31 -3.17 -18.19
CA ARG A 81 -16.57 -2.60 -16.87
C ARG A 81 -15.89 -1.25 -16.74
N GLU A 82 -16.46 -0.41 -15.89
CA GLU A 82 -15.79 0.82 -15.47
C GLU A 82 -14.52 0.50 -14.71
N GLN A 83 -13.46 1.22 -15.04
CA GLN A 83 -12.13 0.96 -14.52
C GLN A 83 -11.40 2.26 -14.20
N LEU A 84 -10.83 2.30 -13.00
CA LEU A 84 -9.96 3.39 -12.54
C LEU A 84 -8.53 2.89 -12.41
N PHE A 85 -7.58 3.73 -12.80
CA PHE A 85 -6.16 3.42 -12.66
C PHE A 85 -5.52 4.35 -11.65
N THR A 86 -4.88 3.76 -10.63
CA THR A 86 -4.23 4.53 -9.57
C THR A 86 -2.77 4.19 -9.45
N THR A 87 -1.98 5.21 -9.08
CA THR A 87 -0.58 5.08 -8.72
C THR A 87 -0.39 5.48 -7.27
N ILE A 88 0.72 5.05 -6.67
CA ILE A 88 1.09 5.46 -5.33
C ILE A 88 2.14 6.56 -5.45
N GLY A 89 1.84 7.71 -4.89
CA GLY A 89 2.76 8.85 -4.73
C GLY A 89 3.21 9.01 -3.29
N LEU A 90 4.14 9.94 -3.07
CA LEU A 90 4.47 10.45 -1.74
C LEU A 90 3.85 11.83 -1.59
N LYS A 91 3.13 12.06 -0.50
CA LYS A 91 2.58 13.35 -0.15
C LYS A 91 3.63 14.25 0.48
N ASN A 92 4.46 13.69 1.36
CA ASN A 92 5.59 14.39 1.94
C ASN A 92 6.89 14.04 1.20
N SER A 93 7.87 14.92 1.29
CA SER A 93 9.19 14.72 0.68
C SER A 93 10.29 14.92 1.72
N PHE A 94 11.40 14.20 1.50
CA PHE A 94 12.65 14.43 2.22
C PHE A 94 13.64 15.14 1.29
N ASP A 95 14.56 15.88 1.87
CA ASP A 95 15.70 16.34 1.09
C ASP A 95 16.45 15.11 0.54
N LYS A 96 16.70 15.10 -0.76
CA LYS A 96 17.41 14.01 -1.45
C LYS A 96 18.86 13.83 -0.99
N LYS A 97 19.42 14.85 -0.33
CA LYS A 97 20.78 14.80 0.26
C LYS A 97 20.80 14.08 1.60
N CYS A 98 19.66 13.86 2.24
CA CYS A 98 19.60 13.17 3.54
C CYS A 98 19.85 11.68 3.37
N ASN A 99 20.66 11.14 4.27
CA ASN A 99 20.86 9.72 4.47
C ASN A 99 19.72 9.17 5.32
N ILE A 100 19.04 8.14 4.86
CA ILE A 100 17.94 7.54 5.62
C ILE A 100 18.21 6.09 5.98
N LEU A 101 17.92 5.74 7.24
CA LEU A 101 17.75 4.37 7.67
C LEU A 101 16.27 4.04 7.54
N VAL A 102 15.93 2.95 6.88
CA VAL A 102 14.54 2.57 6.64
C VAL A 102 14.19 1.32 7.43
N PHE A 103 13.03 1.30 8.07
CA PHE A 103 12.46 0.07 8.59
C PHE A 103 10.97 -0.05 8.22
N CYS A 104 10.48 -1.28 8.15
CA CYS A 104 9.05 -1.56 8.00
C CYS A 104 8.68 -2.95 8.50
N ALA A 105 7.40 -3.10 8.89
CA ALA A 105 6.77 -4.36 9.32
C ALA A 105 5.44 -4.56 8.57
N ILE A 106 5.51 -4.61 7.25
CA ILE A 106 4.37 -4.71 6.33
C ILE A 106 4.51 -5.91 5.39
N GLY A 107 3.39 -6.41 4.84
CA GLY A 107 3.34 -7.59 3.98
C GLY A 107 4.05 -7.45 2.61
N ASP A 108 4.28 -6.23 2.12
CA ASP A 108 5.01 -5.98 0.87
C ASP A 108 6.12 -4.93 1.07
N PRO A 109 7.20 -5.28 1.79
CA PRO A 109 8.29 -4.36 2.07
C PRO A 109 9.04 -3.94 0.79
N GLN A 110 9.08 -4.81 -0.23
CA GLN A 110 9.80 -4.51 -1.46
C GLN A 110 9.14 -3.35 -2.23
N SER A 111 7.82 -3.29 -2.26
CA SER A 111 7.11 -2.15 -2.88
C SER A 111 7.44 -0.83 -2.19
N PHE A 112 7.56 -0.83 -0.85
CA PHE A 112 7.95 0.36 -0.09
C PHE A 112 9.38 0.80 -0.42
N ILE A 113 10.34 -0.13 -0.41
CA ILE A 113 11.74 0.14 -0.76
C ILE A 113 11.86 0.63 -2.21
N ASN A 114 11.15 0.01 -3.15
CA ASN A 114 11.15 0.43 -4.56
C ASN A 114 10.59 1.85 -4.72
N LEU A 115 9.56 2.22 -3.95
CA LEU A 115 9.02 3.58 -3.95
C LEU A 115 10.07 4.59 -3.48
N LEU A 116 10.82 4.30 -2.41
CA LEU A 116 11.91 5.16 -1.92
C LEU A 116 13.00 5.35 -2.98
N HIS A 117 13.42 4.26 -3.62
CA HIS A 117 14.39 4.32 -4.71
C HIS A 117 13.90 5.14 -5.90
N SER A 118 12.62 5.01 -6.26
CA SER A 118 12.01 5.79 -7.36
C SER A 118 12.04 7.30 -7.08
N LYS A 119 12.08 7.69 -5.80
CA LYS A 119 12.19 9.08 -5.35
C LYS A 119 13.64 9.54 -5.17
N LYS A 120 14.61 8.68 -5.49
CA LYS A 120 16.05 8.96 -5.39
C LYS A 120 16.48 9.33 -3.96
N LEU A 121 15.85 8.73 -2.94
CA LEU A 121 16.25 8.90 -1.54
C LEU A 121 17.48 8.02 -1.26
N ASN A 122 18.44 8.55 -0.50
CA ASN A 122 19.66 7.83 -0.16
C ASN A 122 19.44 6.90 1.04
N ILE A 123 19.18 5.61 0.77
CA ILE A 123 18.97 4.60 1.81
C ILE A 123 20.32 4.02 2.19
N VAL A 124 20.84 4.37 3.36
CA VAL A 124 22.13 3.88 3.87
C VAL A 124 22.00 2.53 4.59
N HIS A 125 20.83 2.23 5.16
CA HIS A 125 20.54 0.93 5.77
C HIS A 125 19.04 0.64 5.76
N LYS A 126 18.68 -0.66 5.72
CA LYS A 126 17.30 -1.11 5.73
C LYS A 126 17.10 -2.29 6.68
N ILE A 127 15.99 -2.28 7.41
CA ILE A 127 15.60 -3.35 8.34
C ILE A 127 14.15 -3.72 8.03
N ILE A 128 13.94 -4.99 7.73
CA ILE A 128 12.61 -5.52 7.45
C ILE A 128 12.22 -6.47 8.57
N PHE A 129 11.19 -6.10 9.31
CA PHE A 129 10.59 -6.93 10.35
C PHE A 129 9.49 -7.83 9.77
N LYS A 130 9.04 -8.82 10.53
CA LYS A 130 7.88 -9.64 10.14
C LYS A 130 6.62 -8.78 10.01
N ASP A 131 5.74 -9.14 9.07
CA ASP A 131 4.48 -8.42 8.91
C ASP A 131 3.69 -8.37 10.22
N HIS A 132 3.15 -7.19 10.54
CA HIS A 132 2.47 -6.88 11.79
C HIS A 132 3.31 -7.04 13.08
N GLU A 133 4.61 -7.17 13.00
CA GLU A 133 5.46 -7.29 14.18
C GLU A 133 5.34 -6.05 15.06
N LYS A 134 5.08 -6.27 16.36
CA LYS A 134 5.14 -5.21 17.37
C LYS A 134 6.59 -4.99 17.78
N LEU A 135 7.09 -3.79 17.56
CA LEU A 135 8.46 -3.45 17.91
C LEU A 135 8.57 -3.16 19.40
N SER A 136 9.43 -3.89 20.10
CA SER A 136 9.76 -3.62 21.50
C SER A 136 10.58 -2.35 21.63
N MET A 137 10.56 -1.74 22.83
CA MET A 137 11.40 -0.58 23.17
C MET A 137 12.87 -0.84 22.84
N LYS A 138 13.37 -2.04 23.17
CA LYS A 138 14.75 -2.45 22.86
C LYS A 138 15.05 -2.34 21.36
N LYS A 139 14.20 -2.91 20.48
CA LYS A 139 14.38 -2.79 19.02
C LYS A 139 14.36 -1.35 18.53
N LEU A 140 13.53 -0.50 19.11
CA LEU A 140 13.46 0.91 18.72
C LEU A 140 14.72 1.68 19.14
N TYR A 141 15.30 1.38 20.29
CA TYR A 141 16.62 1.93 20.66
C TYR A 141 17.75 1.40 19.77
N GLU A 142 17.72 0.11 19.43
CA GLU A 142 18.67 -0.48 18.45
C GLU A 142 18.62 0.25 17.09
N LEU A 143 17.43 0.70 16.64
CA LEU A 143 17.32 1.52 15.42
C LEU A 143 18.07 2.85 15.56
N ILE A 144 18.06 3.49 16.74
CA ILE A 144 18.81 4.73 16.99
C ILE A 144 20.32 4.46 16.94
N GLU A 145 20.78 3.37 17.54
CA GLU A 145 22.19 2.97 17.47
C GLU A 145 22.63 2.71 16.03
N LEU A 146 21.83 1.98 15.26
CA LEU A 146 22.08 1.71 13.85
C LEU A 146 22.05 2.99 13.01
N LYS A 147 21.13 3.92 13.28
CA LYS A 147 21.11 5.24 12.64
C LYS A 147 22.45 5.95 12.83
N ASN A 148 23.00 5.95 14.05
CA ASN A 148 24.27 6.60 14.37
C ASN A 148 25.45 5.87 13.67
N LYS A 149 25.45 4.52 13.73
CA LYS A 149 26.47 3.67 13.10
C LYS A 149 26.55 3.92 11.57
N TYR A 150 25.41 4.00 10.90
CA TYR A 150 25.34 4.23 9.45
C TYR A 150 25.29 5.70 9.05
N LYS A 151 25.44 6.62 10.01
CA LYS A 151 25.41 8.07 9.80
C LYS A 151 24.15 8.52 9.04
N ALA A 152 23.01 7.92 9.36
CA ALA A 152 21.74 8.35 8.79
C ALA A 152 21.26 9.62 9.49
N ASP A 153 20.59 10.51 8.77
CA ASP A 153 19.98 11.71 9.31
C ASP A 153 18.65 11.36 9.98
N TYR A 154 17.86 10.48 9.34
CA TYR A 154 16.54 10.07 9.80
C TYR A 154 16.36 8.57 9.79
N ILE A 155 15.45 8.10 10.67
CA ILE A 155 14.87 6.76 10.68
C ILE A 155 13.48 6.88 10.07
N VAL A 156 13.26 6.23 8.91
CA VAL A 156 12.05 6.40 8.11
C VAL A 156 11.27 5.09 8.06
N THR A 157 9.96 5.19 8.25
CA THR A 157 9.05 4.04 8.21
C THR A 157 7.77 4.33 7.41
N THR A 158 6.87 3.36 7.34
CA THR A 158 5.52 3.53 6.77
C THR A 158 4.60 4.21 7.78
N GLU A 159 3.54 4.89 7.32
CA GLU A 159 2.51 5.44 8.19
C GLU A 159 1.84 4.35 9.03
N LYS A 160 1.58 3.17 8.45
CA LYS A 160 1.01 2.00 9.14
C LYS A 160 1.87 1.54 10.32
N ASP A 161 3.18 1.61 10.21
CA ASP A 161 4.09 1.24 11.30
C ASP A 161 4.30 2.41 12.26
N TRP A 162 4.30 3.65 11.77
CA TRP A 162 4.42 4.86 12.57
C TRP A 162 3.35 4.96 13.66
N VAL A 163 2.07 4.72 13.32
CA VAL A 163 0.96 4.83 14.28
C VAL A 163 1.04 3.80 15.42
N LYS A 164 1.84 2.74 15.25
CA LYS A 164 2.07 1.71 16.26
C LYS A 164 3.25 2.03 17.19
N LEU A 165 4.05 3.05 16.85
CA LEU A 165 5.19 3.44 17.69
C LEU A 165 4.72 4.08 19.00
N PRO A 166 5.43 3.84 20.12
CA PRO A 166 5.22 4.58 21.35
C PRO A 166 5.39 6.09 21.12
N GLU A 167 4.60 6.89 21.80
CA GLU A 167 4.56 8.35 21.64
C GLU A 167 5.93 9.03 21.76
N ILE A 168 6.79 8.51 22.63
CA ILE A 168 8.16 9.01 22.82
C ILE A 168 8.98 8.95 21.51
N PHE A 169 8.79 7.93 20.67
CA PHE A 169 9.46 7.81 19.37
C PHE A 169 8.77 8.64 18.28
N GLN A 170 7.45 8.77 18.34
CA GLN A 170 6.72 9.64 17.44
C GLN A 170 7.10 11.12 17.65
N LYS A 171 7.35 11.54 18.89
CA LYS A 171 7.84 12.88 19.23
C LYS A 171 9.32 13.09 18.94
N ASN A 172 10.07 12.02 18.73
CA ASN A 172 11.50 12.12 18.43
C ASN A 172 11.72 12.59 17.00
N LYS A 173 12.37 13.74 16.83
CA LYS A 173 12.59 14.39 15.53
C LYS A 173 13.38 13.56 14.51
N VAL A 174 14.12 12.53 14.95
CA VAL A 174 14.88 11.66 14.05
C VAL A 174 14.01 10.58 13.41
N PHE A 175 12.87 10.22 14.03
CA PHE A 175 11.90 9.31 13.43
C PHE A 175 10.97 10.08 12.51
N LYS A 176 10.73 9.53 11.33
CA LYS A 176 9.85 10.09 10.31
C LYS A 176 9.05 8.97 9.65
N PHE A 177 7.93 9.31 9.08
CA PHE A 177 7.18 8.39 8.23
C PHE A 177 6.91 9.02 6.86
N LEU A 178 6.62 8.16 5.90
CA LEU A 178 6.21 8.57 4.58
C LEU A 178 4.70 8.50 4.45
N GLU A 179 4.10 9.64 4.17
CA GLU A 179 2.71 9.72 3.78
C GLU A 179 2.56 9.29 2.32
N LEU A 180 1.75 8.27 2.11
CA LEU A 180 1.40 7.82 0.78
C LEU A 180 0.14 8.54 0.31
N GLU A 181 0.09 8.89 -0.96
CA GLU A 181 -1.12 9.37 -1.61
C GLU A 181 -1.49 8.50 -2.80
N ILE A 182 -2.78 8.30 -2.99
CA ILE A 182 -3.30 7.65 -4.19
C ILE A 182 -3.53 8.73 -5.24
N LYS A 183 -2.88 8.56 -6.41
CA LYS A 183 -3.06 9.44 -7.57
C LYS A 183 -3.84 8.70 -8.65
N PHE A 184 -4.92 9.27 -9.08
CA PHE A 184 -5.68 8.77 -10.21
C PHE A 184 -4.99 9.13 -11.52
N LYS A 185 -5.07 8.23 -12.49
CA LYS A 185 -4.65 8.50 -13.86
C LYS A 185 -5.81 9.26 -14.53
N ASN A 186 -5.50 10.39 -15.15
CA ASN A 186 -6.49 11.31 -15.73
C ASN A 186 -7.40 11.94 -14.65
N ASN A 187 -8.52 12.54 -15.04
CA ASN A 187 -9.53 13.09 -14.12
C ASN A 187 -10.51 12.04 -13.58
N ASP A 188 -10.08 10.77 -13.49
CA ASP A 188 -10.92 9.63 -13.08
C ASP A 188 -11.47 9.77 -11.64
N LYS A 189 -11.13 10.82 -10.91
CA LYS A 189 -11.70 11.11 -9.58
C LYS A 189 -13.22 11.30 -9.64
N ASP A 190 -13.70 11.90 -10.73
CA ASP A 190 -15.12 12.27 -10.90
C ASP A 190 -16.02 11.04 -11.05
N LEU A 191 -15.45 9.85 -11.28
CA LEU A 191 -16.19 8.58 -11.33
C LEU A 191 -16.50 7.99 -9.94
N LEU A 192 -15.97 8.60 -8.87
CA LEU A 192 -16.20 8.16 -7.48
C LEU A 192 -17.16 9.09 -6.71
N ILE A 193 -17.60 10.15 -7.32
CA ILE A 193 -18.56 11.13 -6.77
C ILE A 193 -19.90 10.93 -7.49
#